data_f55e189c6522e2601e78cc96dbc32314
#
_entry.id   f55e189c6522e2601e78cc96dbc32314
#
_cell.length_a   1.000
_cell.length_b   1.000
_cell.length_c   1.000
_cell.angle_alpha   90.00
_cell.angle_beta   90.00
_cell.angle_gamma   90.00
#
_symmetry.space_group_name_H-M   'P 1'
#
loop_
_entity.id
_entity.type
_entity.pdbx_description
1 polymer ?
#
loop_
_entity_poly.entity_id
_entity_poly.type
_entity_poly.pdbx_seq_one_letter_code
_entity_poly.pdbx_strand_id
1 'polypeptide(L)'
;MSDLAVIGAYSVFIGSYVVFALGKFPGMKIDRPGAAIVGAVLMFAIGAVRANDALHFIHFGTVVLLFSMMLVVAYLHLAGFFDWITELAVTRLKPHHLLPTVIFLSGLLSAFFVNDIICLVMVPFVLTATRRMGVKPVPYLLAAATASNIGSTATITGNPQNILIGSYSGIQYRDFLWHLGPVALAGLFLDWLVLWWLHFRAGVHDLQTKITAEPPNIEHAALVKASLVAILVLVGFLAGFPPPLVAAVGAAIMLITRTRDPHRVYQEVDWGLLVFFIGLFLIVGGAENAGITGRLLRLGERLNLQRLSVFTIVTAILSNLVSNVPAVMLLKSLVSRFSNPHRFG
;
A
#
# COMPACT_ATOMS: atom_id res chain seq x y z
N MET A 1 -20.30 -1.94 -29.24
CA MET A 1 -19.20 -2.89 -29.51
C MET A 1 -19.76 -4.07 -30.29
N SER A 2 -18.97 -4.66 -31.19
CA SER A 2 -19.34 -5.93 -31.83
C SER A 2 -19.27 -7.05 -30.80
N ASP A 3 -20.01 -8.18 -31.03
CA ASP A 3 -19.99 -9.33 -30.14
C ASP A 3 -18.58 -9.90 -29.95
N LEU A 4 -17.77 -9.88 -31.03
CA LEU A 4 -16.38 -10.30 -30.99
C LEU A 4 -15.53 -9.42 -30.04
N ALA A 5 -15.72 -8.10 -30.05
CA ALA A 5 -15.03 -7.18 -29.17
C ALA A 5 -15.45 -7.36 -27.70
N VAL A 6 -16.72 -7.70 -27.47
CA VAL A 6 -17.22 -8.02 -26.10
C VAL A 6 -16.55 -9.30 -25.59
N ILE A 7 -16.52 -10.38 -26.40
CA ILE A 7 -15.85 -11.63 -26.03
C ILE A 7 -14.36 -11.40 -25.78
N GLY A 8 -13.69 -10.62 -26.65
CA GLY A 8 -12.29 -10.22 -26.46
C GLY A 8 -12.05 -9.48 -25.14
N ALA A 9 -12.92 -8.52 -24.79
CA ALA A 9 -12.79 -7.78 -23.53
C ALA A 9 -12.93 -8.68 -22.29
N TYR A 10 -13.86 -9.67 -22.34
CA TYR A 10 -13.97 -10.67 -21.28
C TYR A 10 -12.70 -11.51 -21.17
N SER A 11 -12.15 -11.97 -22.29
CA SER A 11 -10.94 -12.80 -22.30
C SER A 11 -9.74 -12.04 -21.74
N VAL A 12 -9.55 -10.78 -22.16
CA VAL A 12 -8.47 -9.91 -21.64
C VAL A 12 -8.65 -9.63 -20.16
N PHE A 13 -9.87 -9.30 -19.72
CA PHE A 13 -10.17 -9.03 -18.32
C PHE A 13 -9.88 -10.25 -17.45
N ILE A 14 -10.46 -11.41 -17.77
CA ILE A 14 -10.25 -12.64 -17.00
C ILE A 14 -8.78 -13.05 -17.03
N GLY A 15 -8.13 -13.02 -18.19
CA GLY A 15 -6.71 -13.36 -18.34
C GLY A 15 -5.82 -12.47 -17.49
N SER A 16 -6.04 -11.15 -17.49
CA SER A 16 -5.29 -10.20 -16.65
C SER A 16 -5.47 -10.49 -15.15
N TYR A 17 -6.71 -10.75 -14.72
CA TYR A 17 -7.00 -11.08 -13.31
C TYR A 17 -6.41 -12.40 -12.87
N VAL A 18 -6.34 -13.40 -13.75
CA VAL A 18 -5.63 -14.66 -13.49
C VAL A 18 -4.14 -14.40 -13.26
N VAL A 19 -3.51 -13.57 -14.09
CA VAL A 19 -2.10 -13.21 -13.91
C VAL A 19 -1.89 -12.40 -12.61
N PHE A 20 -2.79 -11.49 -12.28
CA PHE A 20 -2.73 -10.73 -11.02
C PHE A 20 -2.84 -11.66 -9.80
N ALA A 21 -3.67 -12.70 -9.87
CA ALA A 21 -3.81 -13.72 -8.85
C ALA A 21 -2.53 -14.57 -8.70
N LEU A 22 -1.98 -15.04 -9.82
CA LEU A 22 -0.77 -15.87 -9.82
C LEU A 22 0.51 -15.07 -9.54
N GLY A 23 0.47 -13.74 -9.67
CA GLY A 23 1.62 -12.84 -9.51
C GLY A 23 2.57 -12.82 -10.71
N LYS A 24 2.50 -13.81 -11.59
CA LYS A 24 3.29 -13.93 -12.83
C LYS A 24 2.53 -14.73 -13.89
N PHE A 25 2.84 -14.51 -15.17
CA PHE A 25 2.29 -15.30 -16.25
C PHE A 25 3.00 -16.67 -16.32
N PRO A 26 2.26 -17.79 -16.31
CA PRO A 26 2.86 -19.12 -16.44
C PRO A 26 3.66 -19.26 -17.74
N GLY A 27 4.91 -19.68 -17.65
CA GLY A 27 5.78 -19.88 -18.81
C GLY A 27 6.44 -18.62 -19.41
N MET A 28 6.13 -17.42 -18.92
CA MET A 28 6.76 -16.17 -19.36
C MET A 28 7.26 -15.34 -18.17
N LYS A 29 8.25 -14.47 -18.42
CA LYS A 29 8.76 -13.51 -17.40
C LYS A 29 7.90 -12.23 -17.39
N ILE A 30 6.59 -12.37 -17.22
CA ILE A 30 5.65 -11.25 -17.14
C ILE A 30 5.11 -11.21 -15.71
N ASP A 31 5.36 -10.11 -15.02
CA ASP A 31 4.85 -9.80 -13.68
C ASP A 31 3.49 -9.07 -13.74
N ARG A 32 2.97 -8.63 -12.59
CA ARG A 32 1.71 -7.89 -12.51
C ARG A 32 1.71 -6.58 -13.33
N PRO A 33 2.73 -5.69 -13.23
CA PRO A 33 2.82 -4.50 -14.09
C PRO A 33 2.86 -4.84 -15.58
N GLY A 34 3.65 -5.82 -15.98
CA GLY A 34 3.72 -6.28 -17.36
C GLY A 34 2.39 -6.80 -17.88
N ALA A 35 1.67 -7.58 -17.07
CA ALA A 35 0.33 -8.07 -17.42
C ALA A 35 -0.70 -6.92 -17.53
N ALA A 36 -0.58 -5.88 -16.69
CA ALA A 36 -1.44 -4.71 -16.77
C ALA A 36 -1.20 -3.90 -18.06
N ILE A 37 0.07 -3.74 -18.48
CA ILE A 37 0.42 -3.12 -19.77
C ILE A 37 -0.20 -3.91 -20.93
N VAL A 38 0.08 -5.21 -21.00
CA VAL A 38 -0.41 -6.09 -22.07
C VAL A 38 -1.93 -6.08 -22.11
N GLY A 39 -2.60 -6.21 -20.96
CA GLY A 39 -4.05 -6.17 -20.88
C GLY A 39 -4.63 -4.84 -21.35
N ALA A 40 -4.03 -3.70 -20.94
CA ALA A 40 -4.45 -2.38 -21.40
C ALA A 40 -4.30 -2.23 -22.92
N VAL A 41 -3.15 -2.61 -23.49
CA VAL A 41 -2.91 -2.57 -24.95
C VAL A 41 -3.92 -3.45 -25.70
N LEU A 42 -4.22 -4.64 -25.19
CA LEU A 42 -5.24 -5.51 -25.79
C LEU A 42 -6.64 -4.88 -25.71
N MET A 43 -7.00 -4.20 -24.63
CA MET A 43 -8.28 -3.46 -24.54
C MET A 43 -8.40 -2.35 -25.59
N PHE A 44 -7.31 -1.66 -25.93
CA PHE A 44 -7.27 -0.73 -27.06
C PHE A 44 -7.40 -1.45 -28.39
N ALA A 45 -6.64 -2.52 -28.61
CA ALA A 45 -6.61 -3.26 -29.88
C ALA A 45 -7.98 -3.84 -30.28
N ILE A 46 -8.76 -4.30 -29.30
CA ILE A 46 -10.13 -4.82 -29.53
C ILE A 46 -11.20 -3.70 -29.54
N GLY A 47 -10.81 -2.44 -29.33
CA GLY A 47 -11.71 -1.29 -29.32
C GLY A 47 -12.63 -1.20 -28.08
N ALA A 48 -12.32 -1.92 -26.99
CA ALA A 48 -13.03 -1.83 -25.71
C ALA A 48 -12.70 -0.49 -24.99
N VAL A 49 -11.51 0.04 -25.21
CA VAL A 49 -11.08 1.38 -24.80
C VAL A 49 -10.72 2.17 -26.05
N ARG A 50 -11.27 3.36 -26.18
CA ARG A 50 -10.88 4.32 -27.26
C ARG A 50 -9.85 5.28 -26.71
N ALA A 51 -8.93 5.74 -27.56
CA ALA A 51 -7.88 6.67 -27.14
C ALA A 51 -8.43 7.96 -26.49
N ASN A 52 -9.55 8.48 -27.03
CA ASN A 52 -10.20 9.68 -26.51
C ASN A 52 -10.83 9.48 -25.12
N ASP A 53 -11.22 8.26 -24.78
CA ASP A 53 -11.89 7.94 -23.52
C ASP A 53 -10.92 7.42 -22.46
N ALA A 54 -9.70 7.06 -22.85
CA ALA A 54 -8.71 6.42 -21.99
C ALA A 54 -8.40 7.23 -20.72
N LEU A 55 -8.28 8.55 -20.86
CA LEU A 55 -7.99 9.45 -19.74
C LEU A 55 -9.14 9.51 -18.71
N HIS A 56 -10.38 9.26 -19.13
CA HIS A 56 -11.54 9.23 -18.22
C HIS A 56 -11.54 8.02 -17.28
N PHE A 57 -10.90 6.92 -17.69
CA PHE A 57 -10.80 5.73 -16.83
C PHE A 57 -9.71 5.87 -15.78
N ILE A 58 -8.67 6.68 -16.06
CA ILE A 58 -7.53 6.85 -15.15
C ILE A 58 -7.91 7.80 -14.03
N HIS A 59 -7.87 7.29 -12.79
CA HIS A 59 -8.07 8.14 -11.61
C HIS A 59 -6.77 8.88 -11.25
N PHE A 60 -6.56 10.04 -11.88
CA PHE A 60 -5.32 10.84 -11.71
C PHE A 60 -5.03 11.19 -10.26
N GLY A 61 -6.05 11.47 -9.44
CA GLY A 61 -5.86 11.74 -8.01
C GLY A 61 -5.15 10.60 -7.28
N THR A 62 -5.50 9.35 -7.58
CA THR A 62 -4.83 8.17 -7.01
C THR A 62 -3.38 8.08 -7.47
N VAL A 63 -3.11 8.27 -8.77
CA VAL A 63 -1.74 8.18 -9.32
C VAL A 63 -0.86 9.28 -8.74
N VAL A 64 -1.36 10.52 -8.67
CA VAL A 64 -0.64 11.66 -8.09
C VAL A 64 -0.36 11.43 -6.61
N LEU A 65 -1.35 10.94 -5.85
CA LEU A 65 -1.16 10.67 -4.43
C LEU A 65 -0.11 9.58 -4.20
N LEU A 66 -0.21 8.45 -4.91
CA LEU A 66 0.77 7.37 -4.84
C LEU A 66 2.18 7.85 -5.16
N PHE A 67 2.35 8.49 -6.32
CA PHE A 67 3.65 8.98 -6.76
C PHE A 67 4.26 9.97 -5.76
N SER A 68 3.46 10.94 -5.30
CA SER A 68 3.90 11.97 -4.36
C SER A 68 4.30 11.37 -3.00
N MET A 69 3.51 10.42 -2.48
CA MET A 69 3.85 9.76 -1.22
C MET A 69 5.11 8.89 -1.35
N MET A 70 5.32 8.22 -2.50
CA MET A 70 6.58 7.51 -2.77
C MET A 70 7.78 8.47 -2.75
N LEU A 71 7.66 9.65 -3.37
CA LEU A 71 8.71 10.68 -3.32
C LEU A 71 8.99 11.16 -1.90
N VAL A 72 7.94 11.44 -1.11
CA VAL A 72 8.10 11.86 0.30
C VAL A 72 8.85 10.80 1.10
N VAL A 73 8.50 9.52 0.96
CA VAL A 73 9.17 8.43 1.67
C VAL A 73 10.60 8.21 1.16
N ALA A 74 10.83 8.31 -0.14
CA ALA A 74 12.17 8.23 -0.73
C ALA A 74 13.11 9.30 -0.16
N TYR A 75 12.62 10.55 -0.04
CA TYR A 75 13.39 11.61 0.60
C TYR A 75 13.66 11.37 2.08
N LEU A 76 12.69 10.87 2.84
CA LEU A 76 12.87 10.48 4.23
C LEU A 76 13.93 9.37 4.35
N HIS A 77 13.86 8.36 3.48
CA HIS A 77 14.83 7.27 3.44
C HIS A 77 16.24 7.79 3.17
N LEU A 78 16.41 8.54 2.07
CA LEU A 78 17.72 9.10 1.69
C LEU A 78 18.24 10.13 2.69
N ALA A 79 17.37 10.81 3.44
CA ALA A 79 17.78 11.73 4.51
C ALA A 79 18.26 11.00 5.78
N GLY A 80 18.17 9.67 5.84
CA GLY A 80 18.60 8.87 6.99
C GLY A 80 17.57 8.85 8.14
N PHE A 81 16.29 9.13 7.87
CA PHE A 81 15.24 9.12 8.89
C PHE A 81 15.11 7.74 9.55
N PHE A 82 15.12 6.69 8.78
CA PHE A 82 14.98 5.34 9.29
C PHE A 82 16.25 4.86 10.01
N ASP A 83 17.43 5.31 9.56
CA ASP A 83 18.70 5.06 10.24
C ASP A 83 18.75 5.76 11.59
N TRP A 84 18.24 7.00 11.67
CA TRP A 84 18.11 7.74 12.91
C TRP A 84 17.18 7.04 13.91
N ILE A 85 16.02 6.55 13.44
CA ILE A 85 15.11 5.77 14.28
C ILE A 85 15.78 4.48 14.76
N THR A 86 16.54 3.81 13.87
CA THR A 86 17.30 2.60 14.21
C THR A 86 18.27 2.86 15.34
N GLU A 87 19.07 3.91 15.22
CA GLU A 87 20.07 4.27 16.24
C GLU A 87 19.40 4.61 17.57
N LEU A 88 18.31 5.38 17.55
CA LEU A 88 17.54 5.72 18.73
C LEU A 88 16.97 4.47 19.42
N ALA A 89 16.43 3.53 18.64
CA ALA A 89 15.88 2.29 19.17
C ALA A 89 16.96 1.40 19.79
N VAL A 90 18.07 1.20 19.07
CA VAL A 90 19.15 0.31 19.52
C VAL A 90 19.88 0.83 20.75
N THR A 91 20.07 2.16 20.85
CA THR A 91 20.78 2.76 21.98
C THR A 91 19.95 2.84 23.26
N ARG A 92 18.62 2.91 23.13
CA ARG A 92 17.74 3.12 24.30
C ARG A 92 16.91 1.90 24.71
N LEU A 93 16.78 0.88 23.86
CA LEU A 93 15.91 -0.26 24.12
C LEU A 93 16.68 -1.43 24.71
N LYS A 94 16.02 -2.14 25.63
CA LYS A 94 16.42 -3.46 26.09
C LYS A 94 15.85 -4.53 25.16
N PRO A 95 16.49 -5.72 25.05
CA PRO A 95 16.03 -6.79 24.13
C PRO A 95 14.55 -7.17 24.26
N HIS A 96 13.99 -7.15 25.46
CA HIS A 96 12.58 -7.50 25.70
C HIS A 96 11.57 -6.44 25.19
N HIS A 97 12.03 -5.20 24.95
CA HIS A 97 11.21 -4.16 24.34
C HIS A 97 11.31 -4.13 22.82
N LEU A 98 12.21 -4.90 22.20
CA LEU A 98 12.41 -4.85 20.76
C LEU A 98 11.17 -5.29 19.99
N LEU A 99 10.49 -6.38 20.41
CA LEU A 99 9.29 -6.86 19.73
C LEU A 99 8.15 -5.83 19.70
N PRO A 100 7.68 -5.29 20.83
CA PRO A 100 6.65 -4.27 20.79
C PRO A 100 7.11 -3.01 20.02
N THR A 101 8.38 -2.63 20.11
CA THR A 101 8.90 -1.48 19.34
C THR A 101 8.83 -1.72 17.84
N VAL A 102 9.27 -2.89 17.37
CA VAL A 102 9.16 -3.24 15.94
C VAL A 102 7.70 -3.19 15.48
N ILE A 103 6.77 -3.78 16.23
CA ILE A 103 5.35 -3.83 15.87
C ILE A 103 4.75 -2.42 15.82
N PHE A 104 4.84 -1.67 16.92
CA PHE A 104 4.17 -0.36 16.97
C PHE A 104 4.85 0.68 16.09
N LEU A 105 6.17 0.62 15.91
CA LEU A 105 6.89 1.50 15.00
C LEU A 105 6.54 1.19 13.55
N SER A 106 6.61 -0.08 13.13
CA SER A 106 6.22 -0.50 11.77
C SER A 106 4.78 -0.14 11.47
N GLY A 107 3.86 -0.41 12.42
CA GLY A 107 2.45 -0.07 12.29
C GLY A 107 2.20 1.43 12.18
N LEU A 108 2.85 2.24 13.04
CA LEU A 108 2.72 3.70 13.02
C LEU A 108 3.26 4.31 11.72
N LEU A 109 4.46 3.92 11.31
CA LEU A 109 5.05 4.43 10.07
C LEU A 109 4.19 4.01 8.87
N SER A 110 3.72 2.77 8.85
CA SER A 110 2.89 2.24 7.77
C SER A 110 1.49 2.84 7.73
N ALA A 111 0.98 3.34 8.84
CA ALA A 111 -0.28 4.07 8.84
C ALA A 111 -0.21 5.36 7.99
N PHE A 112 0.93 6.02 7.95
CA PHE A 112 1.09 7.31 7.27
C PHE A 112 1.86 7.22 5.96
N PHE A 113 2.66 6.17 5.78
CA PHE A 113 3.46 5.93 4.59
C PHE A 113 3.09 4.58 3.99
N VAL A 114 3.25 4.44 2.68
CA VAL A 114 2.86 3.22 1.95
C VAL A 114 3.53 1.99 2.58
N ASN A 115 2.70 1.01 2.98
CA ASN A 115 3.12 -0.17 3.76
C ASN A 115 4.26 -0.97 3.12
N ASP A 116 4.27 -1.11 1.80
CA ASP A 116 5.26 -1.90 1.08
C ASP A 116 6.66 -1.31 1.25
N ILE A 117 6.78 0.03 1.19
CA ILE A 117 8.05 0.74 1.40
C ILE A 117 8.49 0.59 2.86
N ILE A 118 7.55 0.76 3.81
CA ILE A 118 7.88 0.62 5.24
C ILE A 118 8.33 -0.80 5.56
N CYS A 119 7.69 -1.82 5.00
CA CYS A 119 8.10 -3.20 5.16
C CYS A 119 9.56 -3.41 4.70
N LEU A 120 9.93 -2.88 3.54
CA LEU A 120 11.30 -2.97 3.00
C LEU A 120 12.32 -2.23 3.89
N VAL A 121 11.99 -1.02 4.33
CA VAL A 121 12.89 -0.19 5.16
C VAL A 121 13.05 -0.77 6.56
N MET A 122 12.04 -1.41 7.10
CA MET A 122 12.12 -2.07 8.42
C MET A 122 13.01 -3.33 8.43
N VAL A 123 13.30 -3.94 7.28
CA VAL A 123 14.20 -5.10 7.21
C VAL A 123 15.62 -4.77 7.69
N PRO A 124 16.36 -3.79 7.13
CA PRO A 124 17.69 -3.43 7.63
C PRO A 124 17.66 -2.94 9.08
N PHE A 125 16.60 -2.22 9.51
CA PHE A 125 16.41 -1.85 10.91
C PHE A 125 16.38 -3.08 11.82
N VAL A 126 15.50 -4.05 11.53
CA VAL A 126 15.36 -5.27 12.32
C VAL A 126 16.66 -6.07 12.34
N LEU A 127 17.31 -6.24 11.18
CA LEU A 127 18.57 -6.98 11.10
C LEU A 127 19.69 -6.32 11.93
N THR A 128 19.80 -5.01 11.89
CA THR A 128 20.79 -4.27 12.68
C THR A 128 20.49 -4.36 14.17
N ALA A 129 19.24 -4.11 14.57
CA ALA A 129 18.82 -4.16 15.97
C ALA A 129 19.01 -5.57 16.57
N THR A 130 18.59 -6.61 15.86
CA THR A 130 18.71 -7.99 16.34
C THR A 130 20.17 -8.46 16.43
N ARG A 131 21.02 -8.07 15.45
CA ARG A 131 22.47 -8.35 15.51
C ARG A 131 23.15 -7.69 16.70
N ARG A 132 22.88 -6.39 16.93
CA ARG A 132 23.45 -5.65 18.08
C ARG A 132 22.97 -6.21 19.43
N MET A 133 21.72 -6.66 19.50
CA MET A 133 21.13 -7.24 20.72
C MET A 133 21.39 -8.73 20.90
N GLY A 134 21.98 -9.42 19.91
CA GLY A 134 22.28 -10.84 19.96
C GLY A 134 21.05 -11.74 19.93
N VAL A 135 19.97 -11.36 19.23
CA VAL A 135 18.73 -12.13 19.14
C VAL A 135 18.45 -12.58 17.71
N LYS A 136 17.66 -13.66 17.53
CA LYS A 136 17.30 -14.18 16.19
C LYS A 136 16.38 -13.22 15.44
N PRO A 137 16.65 -12.87 14.16
CA PRO A 137 15.90 -11.84 13.43
C PRO A 137 14.51 -12.27 12.97
N VAL A 138 14.27 -13.56 12.71
CA VAL A 138 13.04 -14.05 12.05
C VAL A 138 11.74 -13.62 12.74
N PRO A 139 11.56 -13.73 14.07
CA PRO A 139 10.33 -13.30 14.72
C PRO A 139 10.07 -11.77 14.56
N TYR A 140 11.14 -10.98 14.56
CA TYR A 140 11.04 -9.52 14.40
C TYR A 140 10.79 -9.10 12.94
N LEU A 141 11.31 -9.85 11.97
CA LEU A 141 10.99 -9.64 10.55
C LEU A 141 9.52 -9.99 10.27
N LEU A 142 9.01 -11.07 10.86
CA LEU A 142 7.58 -11.38 10.81
C LEU A 142 6.74 -10.26 11.44
N ALA A 143 7.17 -9.78 12.62
CA ALA A 143 6.52 -8.68 13.31
C ALA A 143 6.48 -7.40 12.44
N ALA A 144 7.58 -7.04 11.78
CA ALA A 144 7.61 -5.88 10.88
C ALA A 144 6.65 -6.05 9.69
N ALA A 145 6.61 -7.24 9.08
CA ALA A 145 5.75 -7.53 7.94
C ALA A 145 4.26 -7.53 8.30
N THR A 146 3.87 -8.19 9.40
CA THR A 146 2.46 -8.23 9.85
C THR A 146 2.00 -6.87 10.35
N ALA A 147 2.80 -6.19 11.17
CA ALA A 147 2.46 -4.91 11.73
C ALA A 147 2.38 -3.80 10.67
N SER A 148 3.23 -3.82 9.63
CA SER A 148 3.12 -2.85 8.54
C SER A 148 1.79 -2.99 7.79
N ASN A 149 1.35 -4.21 7.51
CA ASN A 149 0.04 -4.45 6.89
C ASN A 149 -1.13 -4.05 7.80
N ILE A 150 -1.08 -4.39 9.08
CA ILE A 150 -2.13 -4.03 10.04
C ILE A 150 -2.19 -2.52 10.22
N GLY A 151 -1.06 -1.86 10.48
CA GLY A 151 -0.99 -0.43 10.71
C GLY A 151 -1.45 0.39 9.52
N SER A 152 -1.15 -0.06 8.31
CA SER A 152 -1.55 0.61 7.07
C SER A 152 -3.06 0.71 6.88
N THR A 153 -3.84 -0.12 7.56
CA THR A 153 -5.31 -0.05 7.48
C THR A 153 -5.87 1.20 8.15
N ALA A 154 -5.09 1.87 9.01
CA ALA A 154 -5.57 3.01 9.80
C ALA A 154 -5.90 4.25 8.97
N THR A 155 -5.24 4.48 7.83
CA THR A 155 -5.37 5.71 7.06
C THR A 155 -5.54 5.47 5.56
N ILE A 156 -5.98 6.50 4.86
CA ILE A 156 -6.09 6.49 3.39
C ILE A 156 -4.73 6.29 2.73
N THR A 157 -3.66 6.86 3.26
CA THR A 157 -2.32 6.78 2.66
C THR A 157 -1.50 5.57 3.08
N GLY A 158 -2.02 4.75 3.99
CA GLY A 158 -1.30 3.59 4.53
C GLY A 158 -1.03 2.50 3.49
N ASN A 159 -1.93 2.31 2.52
CA ASN A 159 -1.74 1.33 1.46
C ASN A 159 -2.48 1.72 0.16
N PRO A 160 -2.10 1.14 -0.99
CA PRO A 160 -2.69 1.49 -2.28
C PRO A 160 -4.19 1.26 -2.39
N GLN A 161 -4.73 0.21 -1.76
CA GLN A 161 -6.17 -0.07 -1.76
C GLN A 161 -6.95 0.98 -0.98
N ASN A 162 -6.44 1.46 0.15
CA ASN A 162 -7.08 2.54 0.90
C ASN A 162 -7.05 3.86 0.14
N ILE A 163 -5.97 4.14 -0.61
CA ILE A 163 -5.90 5.30 -1.50
C ILE A 163 -7.02 5.25 -2.53
N LEU A 164 -7.26 4.09 -3.14
CA LEU A 164 -8.38 3.90 -4.06
C LEU A 164 -9.72 4.13 -3.37
N ILE A 165 -9.97 3.45 -2.25
CA ILE A 165 -11.22 3.58 -1.49
C ILE A 165 -11.45 5.04 -1.11
N GLY A 166 -10.45 5.72 -0.54
CA GLY A 166 -10.54 7.13 -0.17
C GLY A 166 -10.80 8.05 -1.35
N SER A 167 -10.20 7.75 -2.52
CA SER A 167 -10.38 8.53 -3.74
C SER A 167 -11.78 8.40 -4.35
N TYR A 168 -12.43 7.24 -4.20
CA TYR A 168 -13.78 7.00 -4.74
C TYR A 168 -14.91 7.29 -3.75
N SER A 169 -14.66 7.08 -2.44
CA SER A 169 -15.70 7.24 -1.42
C SER A 169 -15.94 8.70 -1.01
N GLY A 170 -14.97 9.58 -1.25
CA GLY A 170 -15.01 10.96 -0.76
C GLY A 170 -14.92 11.09 0.76
N ILE A 171 -14.59 10.02 1.49
CA ILE A 171 -14.42 10.03 2.95
C ILE A 171 -13.24 10.92 3.30
N GLN A 172 -13.41 11.80 4.28
CA GLN A 172 -12.31 12.65 4.76
C GLN A 172 -11.24 11.80 5.44
N TYR A 173 -9.98 12.19 5.27
CA TYR A 173 -8.82 11.50 5.86
C TYR A 173 -8.95 11.32 7.37
N ARG A 174 -9.41 12.36 8.07
CA ARG A 174 -9.65 12.35 9.51
C ARG A 174 -10.71 11.34 9.92
N ASP A 175 -11.82 11.26 9.17
CA ASP A 175 -12.92 10.36 9.50
C ASP A 175 -12.52 8.90 9.24
N PHE A 176 -11.75 8.66 8.19
CA PHE A 176 -11.17 7.36 7.91
C PHE A 176 -10.24 6.90 9.06
N LEU A 177 -9.30 7.77 9.48
CA LEU A 177 -8.41 7.50 10.61
C LEU A 177 -9.18 7.27 11.92
N TRP A 178 -10.22 8.05 12.19
CA TRP A 178 -11.01 7.93 13.42
C TRP A 178 -11.74 6.59 13.52
N HIS A 179 -12.24 6.07 12.41
CA HIS A 179 -12.94 4.79 12.38
C HIS A 179 -12.02 3.58 12.34
N LEU A 180 -10.97 3.63 11.53
CA LEU A 180 -10.09 2.47 11.33
C LEU A 180 -8.83 2.49 12.21
N GLY A 181 -8.43 3.64 12.74
CA GLY A 181 -7.31 3.76 13.67
C GLY A 181 -7.43 2.87 14.91
N PRO A 182 -8.56 2.88 15.63
CA PRO A 182 -8.78 1.98 16.77
C PRO A 182 -8.72 0.48 16.38
N VAL A 183 -9.23 0.13 15.19
CA VAL A 183 -9.19 -1.25 14.67
C VAL A 183 -7.74 -1.67 14.38
N ALA A 184 -6.96 -0.79 13.74
CA ALA A 184 -5.54 -1.03 13.50
C ALA A 184 -4.75 -1.16 14.81
N LEU A 185 -5.00 -0.31 15.80
CA LEU A 185 -4.36 -0.40 17.12
C LEU A 185 -4.69 -1.71 17.83
N ALA A 186 -5.95 -2.14 17.81
CA ALA A 186 -6.37 -3.42 18.37
C ALA A 186 -5.69 -4.60 17.63
N GLY A 187 -5.57 -4.49 16.29
CA GLY A 187 -4.86 -5.46 15.46
C GLY A 187 -3.38 -5.56 15.80
N LEU A 188 -2.69 -4.42 15.97
CA LEU A 188 -1.27 -4.37 16.38
C LEU A 188 -1.06 -4.97 17.78
N PHE A 189 -1.98 -4.71 18.70
CA PHE A 189 -1.94 -5.30 20.02
C PHE A 189 -2.12 -6.82 19.98
N LEU A 190 -3.06 -7.29 19.16
CA LEU A 190 -3.29 -8.71 18.96
C LEU A 190 -2.07 -9.38 18.29
N ASP A 191 -1.47 -8.75 17.29
CA ASP A 191 -0.25 -9.21 16.63
C ASP A 191 0.90 -9.36 17.62
N TRP A 192 1.08 -8.36 18.50
CA TRP A 192 2.04 -8.43 19.58
C TRP A 192 1.79 -9.61 20.52
N LEU A 193 0.55 -9.85 20.97
CA LEU A 193 0.21 -10.96 21.85
C LEU A 193 0.47 -12.30 21.16
N VAL A 194 0.07 -12.46 19.91
CA VAL A 194 0.24 -13.71 19.15
C VAL A 194 1.71 -14.02 18.93
N LEU A 195 2.51 -13.04 18.47
CA LEU A 195 3.93 -13.24 18.23
C LEU A 195 4.71 -13.45 19.53
N TRP A 196 4.34 -12.75 20.60
CA TRP A 196 4.91 -12.98 21.93
C TRP A 196 4.62 -14.42 22.40
N TRP A 197 3.38 -14.87 22.28
CA TRP A 197 3.00 -16.22 22.69
C TRP A 197 3.70 -17.31 21.88
N LEU A 198 3.80 -17.14 20.57
CA LEU A 198 4.39 -18.15 19.67
C LEU A 198 5.91 -18.24 19.81
N HIS A 199 6.62 -17.13 19.98
CA HIS A 199 8.07 -17.09 19.84
C HIS A 199 8.83 -16.77 21.13
N PHE A 200 8.19 -16.10 22.11
CA PHE A 200 8.87 -15.55 23.28
C PHE A 200 8.43 -16.13 24.61
N ARG A 201 7.36 -16.91 24.64
CA ARG A 201 6.89 -17.58 25.87
C ARG A 201 7.93 -18.52 26.49
N ALA A 202 8.78 -19.14 25.66
CA ALA A 202 9.84 -20.06 26.08
C ALA A 202 11.19 -19.38 26.39
N GLY A 203 11.26 -18.06 26.40
CA GLY A 203 12.48 -17.26 26.57
C GLY A 203 13.10 -16.80 25.23
N VAL A 204 13.78 -15.66 25.29
CA VAL A 204 14.53 -15.12 24.13
C VAL A 204 15.77 -15.98 23.94
N HIS A 205 15.91 -16.62 22.78
CA HIS A 205 17.14 -17.36 22.45
C HIS A 205 18.22 -16.35 22.02
N ASP A 206 19.16 -16.11 22.90
CA ASP A 206 20.31 -15.25 22.64
C ASP A 206 21.23 -15.87 21.57
N LEU A 207 21.65 -15.04 20.60
CA LEU A 207 22.82 -15.34 19.79
C LEU A 207 24.04 -14.80 20.53
N GLN A 208 25.05 -15.64 20.73
CA GLN A 208 26.25 -15.29 21.53
C GLN A 208 27.14 -14.18 20.95
N THR A 209 26.87 -13.70 19.74
CA THR A 209 27.75 -12.75 19.05
C THR A 209 27.08 -11.39 18.92
N LYS A 210 27.47 -10.45 19.77
CA LYS A 210 27.16 -9.03 19.59
C LYS A 210 28.13 -8.44 18.55
N ILE A 211 27.61 -7.85 17.50
CA ILE A 211 28.41 -7.13 16.50
C ILE A 211 28.26 -5.63 16.76
N THR A 212 29.39 -4.97 16.98
CA THR A 212 29.46 -3.50 16.99
C THR A 212 29.32 -3.03 15.53
N ALA A 213 28.15 -2.52 15.16
CA ALA A 213 27.99 -1.83 13.87
C ALA A 213 28.35 -0.34 14.06
N GLU A 214 29.02 0.24 13.08
CA GLU A 214 29.31 1.67 13.08
C GLU A 214 28.01 2.51 13.06
N PRO A 215 27.98 3.64 13.78
CA PRO A 215 26.83 4.53 13.75
C PRO A 215 26.61 5.07 12.32
N PRO A 216 25.36 5.19 11.87
CA PRO A 216 25.06 5.72 10.55
C PRO A 216 25.47 7.19 10.41
N ASN A 217 25.95 7.56 9.24
CA ASN A 217 26.28 8.96 8.94
C ASN A 217 25.01 9.70 8.54
N ILE A 218 24.43 10.43 9.48
CA ILE A 218 23.15 11.14 9.33
C ILE A 218 23.41 12.61 8.98
N GLU A 219 22.86 13.06 7.86
CA GLU A 219 22.87 14.45 7.46
C GLU A 219 21.70 15.21 8.14
N HIS A 220 21.96 15.79 9.31
CA HIS A 220 20.94 16.40 10.16
C HIS A 220 20.07 17.45 9.45
N ALA A 221 20.63 18.27 8.56
CA ALA A 221 19.88 19.30 7.84
C ALA A 221 18.84 18.68 6.88
N ALA A 222 19.23 17.64 6.15
CA ALA A 222 18.32 16.91 5.24
C ALA A 222 17.24 16.16 6.04
N LEU A 223 17.62 15.53 7.15
CA LEU A 223 16.70 14.84 8.06
C LEU A 223 15.64 15.78 8.63
N VAL A 224 16.03 16.94 9.17
CA VAL A 224 15.09 17.93 9.72
C VAL A 224 14.15 18.44 8.64
N LYS A 225 14.67 18.80 7.45
CA LYS A 225 13.84 19.25 6.33
C LYS A 225 12.82 18.18 5.94
N ALA A 226 13.26 16.96 5.69
CA ALA A 226 12.38 15.87 5.25
C ALA A 226 11.32 15.54 6.30
N SER A 227 11.69 15.50 7.57
CA SER A 227 10.76 15.26 8.68
C SER A 227 9.72 16.37 8.82
N LEU A 228 10.14 17.66 8.71
CA LEU A 228 9.22 18.79 8.78
C LEU A 228 8.21 18.76 7.62
N VAL A 229 8.66 18.47 6.39
CA VAL A 229 7.76 18.38 5.23
C VAL A 229 6.80 17.20 5.39
N ALA A 230 7.27 16.04 5.87
CA ALA A 230 6.39 14.91 6.14
C ALA A 230 5.33 15.24 7.20
N ILE A 231 5.71 15.92 8.28
CA ILE A 231 4.76 16.39 9.31
C ILE A 231 3.75 17.38 8.70
N LEU A 232 4.19 18.34 7.87
CA LEU A 232 3.29 19.28 7.21
C LEU A 232 2.29 18.58 6.28
N VAL A 233 2.72 17.55 5.55
CA VAL A 233 1.83 16.72 4.72
C VAL A 233 0.78 16.04 5.59
N LEU A 234 1.17 15.42 6.71
CA LEU A 234 0.23 14.79 7.64
C LEU A 234 -0.75 15.78 8.25
N VAL A 235 -0.27 16.95 8.66
CA VAL A 235 -1.13 18.04 9.18
C VAL A 235 -2.11 18.49 8.11
N GLY A 236 -1.68 18.62 6.85
CA GLY A 236 -2.54 18.96 5.73
C GLY A 236 -3.65 17.93 5.49
N PHE A 237 -3.34 16.63 5.61
CA PHE A 237 -4.35 15.57 5.51
C PHE A 237 -5.37 15.65 6.65
N LEU A 238 -4.91 15.84 7.90
CA LEU A 238 -5.78 15.95 9.07
C LEU A 238 -6.61 17.22 9.08
N ALA A 239 -6.10 18.30 8.49
CA ALA A 239 -6.83 19.56 8.30
C ALA A 239 -7.94 19.46 7.24
N GLY A 240 -8.03 18.34 6.49
CA GLY A 240 -9.08 18.10 5.51
C GLY A 240 -8.78 18.65 4.11
N PHE A 241 -7.54 19.04 3.82
CA PHE A 241 -7.14 19.39 2.47
C PHE A 241 -7.09 18.14 1.58
N PRO A 242 -7.33 18.28 0.24
CA PRO A 242 -7.32 17.16 -0.70
C PRO A 242 -5.97 16.40 -0.66
N PRO A 243 -5.95 15.10 -0.30
CA PRO A 243 -4.71 14.35 -0.12
C PRO A 243 -3.78 14.36 -1.34
N PRO A 244 -4.26 14.25 -2.61
CA PRO A 244 -3.37 14.32 -3.77
C PRO A 244 -2.63 15.65 -3.89
N LEU A 245 -3.31 16.76 -3.59
CA LEU A 245 -2.71 18.10 -3.65
C LEU A 245 -1.66 18.29 -2.54
N VAL A 246 -2.01 17.93 -1.30
CA VAL A 246 -1.11 18.06 -0.15
C VAL A 246 0.16 17.23 -0.36
N ALA A 247 0.02 15.98 -0.79
CA ALA A 247 1.16 15.11 -1.07
C ALA A 247 2.03 15.65 -2.21
N ALA A 248 1.41 16.17 -3.29
CA ALA A 248 2.13 16.74 -4.43
C ALA A 248 2.92 17.99 -4.03
N VAL A 249 2.34 18.87 -3.22
CA VAL A 249 3.03 20.05 -2.67
C VAL A 249 4.20 19.62 -1.77
N GLY A 250 3.99 18.65 -0.88
CA GLY A 250 5.04 18.10 -0.03
C GLY A 250 6.21 17.52 -0.84
N ALA A 251 5.90 16.71 -1.86
CA ALA A 251 6.89 16.15 -2.77
C ALA A 251 7.66 17.24 -3.52
N ALA A 252 6.96 18.28 -4.02
CA ALA A 252 7.59 19.41 -4.70
C ALA A 252 8.55 20.18 -3.78
N ILE A 253 8.16 20.44 -2.53
CA ILE A 253 9.04 21.10 -1.53
C ILE A 253 10.29 20.24 -1.25
N MET A 254 10.14 18.91 -1.21
CA MET A 254 11.28 18.00 -1.01
C MET A 254 12.22 18.01 -2.23
N LEU A 255 11.70 18.06 -3.46
CA LEU A 255 12.48 18.14 -4.68
C LEU A 255 13.30 19.44 -4.77
N ILE A 256 12.84 20.54 -4.19
CA ILE A 256 13.59 21.80 -4.10
C ILE A 256 14.70 21.65 -3.05
N THR A 257 15.77 20.97 -3.43
CA THR A 257 16.94 20.72 -2.55
C THR A 257 18.23 20.89 -3.34
N ARG A 258 19.31 21.29 -2.64
CA ARG A 258 20.66 21.37 -3.20
C ARG A 258 21.54 20.19 -2.79
N THR A 259 21.07 19.33 -1.89
CA THR A 259 21.89 18.32 -1.21
C THR A 259 21.72 16.91 -1.78
N ARG A 260 20.66 16.65 -2.54
CA ARG A 260 20.35 15.31 -3.08
C ARG A 260 20.22 15.32 -4.59
N ASP A 261 20.81 14.30 -5.22
CA ASP A 261 20.63 14.03 -6.64
C ASP A 261 19.22 13.49 -6.88
N PRO A 262 18.38 14.17 -7.72
CA PRO A 262 17.04 13.71 -8.03
C PRO A 262 17.00 12.29 -8.63
N HIS A 263 18.02 11.86 -9.35
CA HIS A 263 18.09 10.51 -9.92
C HIS A 263 18.04 9.42 -8.85
N ARG A 264 18.71 9.63 -7.71
CA ARG A 264 18.65 8.67 -6.57
C ARG A 264 17.23 8.57 -6.00
N VAL A 265 16.53 9.69 -5.92
CA VAL A 265 15.14 9.72 -5.43
C VAL A 265 14.21 8.97 -6.38
N TYR A 266 14.37 9.17 -7.70
CA TYR A 266 13.56 8.50 -8.71
C TYR A 266 13.80 6.98 -8.76
N GLN A 267 14.97 6.50 -8.36
CA GLN A 267 15.28 5.08 -8.25
C GLN A 267 14.52 4.38 -7.09
N GLU A 268 14.15 5.14 -6.06
CA GLU A 268 13.36 4.64 -4.93
C GLU A 268 11.86 4.57 -5.23
N VAL A 269 11.40 5.16 -6.36
CA VAL A 269 9.99 5.14 -6.75
C VAL A 269 9.65 3.79 -7.39
N ASP A 270 8.59 3.15 -6.92
CA ASP A 270 8.06 1.94 -7.55
C ASP A 270 7.23 2.31 -8.80
N TRP A 271 7.94 2.49 -9.91
CA TRP A 271 7.33 2.73 -11.22
C TRP A 271 6.43 1.58 -11.67
N GLY A 272 6.76 0.34 -11.26
CA GLY A 272 5.95 -0.84 -11.57
C GLY A 272 4.55 -0.72 -10.98
N LEU A 273 4.44 -0.27 -9.74
CA LEU A 273 3.16 -0.05 -9.08
C LEU A 273 2.33 1.03 -9.79
N LEU A 274 2.94 2.17 -10.19
CA LEU A 274 2.23 3.23 -10.91
C LEU A 274 1.71 2.75 -12.27
N VAL A 275 2.54 2.04 -13.03
CA VAL A 275 2.17 1.46 -14.32
C VAL A 275 1.08 0.40 -14.15
N PHE A 276 1.17 -0.43 -13.11
CA PHE A 276 0.14 -1.40 -12.76
C PHE A 276 -1.22 -0.74 -12.54
N PHE A 277 -1.27 0.35 -11.78
CA PHE A 277 -2.52 1.10 -11.53
C PHE A 277 -3.12 1.67 -12.81
N ILE A 278 -2.30 2.31 -13.65
CA ILE A 278 -2.76 2.89 -14.92
C ILE A 278 -3.33 1.78 -15.83
N GLY A 279 -2.61 0.67 -15.97
CA GLY A 279 -3.07 -0.46 -16.76
C GLY A 279 -4.34 -1.11 -16.21
N LEU A 280 -4.44 -1.24 -14.88
CA LEU A 280 -5.63 -1.76 -14.22
C LEU A 280 -6.86 -0.87 -14.44
N PHE A 281 -6.71 0.45 -14.36
CA PHE A 281 -7.78 1.40 -14.66
C PHE A 281 -8.30 1.21 -16.09
N LEU A 282 -7.40 1.06 -17.06
CA LEU A 282 -7.77 0.86 -18.47
C LEU A 282 -8.44 -0.50 -18.71
N ILE A 283 -7.96 -1.57 -18.07
CA ILE A 283 -8.56 -2.91 -18.16
C ILE A 283 -9.98 -2.90 -17.59
N VAL A 284 -10.15 -2.29 -16.40
CA VAL A 284 -11.47 -2.19 -15.76
C VAL A 284 -12.41 -1.29 -16.55
N GLY A 285 -11.93 -0.15 -17.07
CA GLY A 285 -12.70 0.73 -17.94
C GLY A 285 -13.17 0.04 -19.23
N GLY A 286 -12.30 -0.74 -19.86
CA GLY A 286 -12.66 -1.57 -21.02
C GLY A 286 -13.70 -2.64 -20.66
N ALA A 287 -13.57 -3.23 -19.49
CA ALA A 287 -14.55 -4.22 -18.97
C ALA A 287 -15.91 -3.55 -18.68
N GLU A 288 -15.92 -2.32 -18.16
CA GLU A 288 -17.15 -1.53 -17.96
C GLU A 288 -17.85 -1.25 -19.29
N ASN A 289 -17.12 -0.82 -20.30
CA ASN A 289 -17.65 -0.59 -21.65
C ASN A 289 -18.20 -1.88 -22.30
N ALA A 290 -17.62 -3.04 -22.00
CA ALA A 290 -18.08 -4.33 -22.47
C ALA A 290 -19.28 -4.89 -21.67
N GLY A 291 -19.77 -4.17 -20.64
CA GLY A 291 -20.90 -4.56 -19.81
C GLY A 291 -20.61 -5.65 -18.77
N ILE A 292 -19.33 -5.93 -18.49
CA ILE A 292 -18.90 -6.92 -17.49
C ILE A 292 -19.38 -6.52 -16.10
N THR A 293 -19.27 -5.24 -15.77
CA THR A 293 -19.72 -4.67 -14.50
C THR A 293 -21.21 -4.96 -14.24
N GLY A 294 -22.06 -4.81 -15.26
CA GLY A 294 -23.50 -5.12 -15.13
C GLY A 294 -23.79 -6.58 -14.84
N ARG A 295 -22.96 -7.51 -15.34
CA ARG A 295 -23.07 -8.95 -15.01
C ARG A 295 -22.58 -9.26 -13.62
N LEU A 296 -21.47 -8.63 -13.19
CA LEU A 296 -20.96 -8.75 -11.82
C LEU A 296 -21.99 -8.22 -10.79
N LEU A 297 -22.69 -7.12 -11.10
CA LEU A 297 -23.77 -6.59 -10.27
C LEU A 297 -24.89 -7.60 -10.06
N ARG A 298 -25.40 -8.21 -11.15
CA ARG A 298 -26.45 -9.25 -11.06
C ARG A 298 -25.99 -10.47 -10.27
N LEU A 299 -24.73 -10.85 -10.40
CA LEU A 299 -24.15 -11.92 -9.59
C LEU A 299 -24.08 -11.51 -8.11
N GLY A 300 -23.69 -10.28 -7.82
CA GLY A 300 -23.64 -9.72 -6.47
C GLY A 300 -25.02 -9.71 -5.78
N GLU A 301 -26.06 -9.35 -6.51
CA GLU A 301 -27.45 -9.42 -6.03
C GLU A 301 -27.87 -10.87 -5.70
N ARG A 302 -27.56 -11.82 -6.57
CA ARG A 302 -27.84 -13.25 -6.33
C ARG A 302 -27.10 -13.82 -5.13
N LEU A 303 -25.88 -13.34 -4.87
CA LEU A 303 -25.06 -13.74 -3.73
C LEU A 303 -25.40 -12.96 -2.45
N ASN A 304 -26.41 -12.07 -2.48
CA ASN A 304 -26.78 -11.20 -1.35
C ASN A 304 -25.60 -10.36 -0.82
N LEU A 305 -24.75 -9.83 -1.71
CA LEU A 305 -23.59 -8.99 -1.33
C LEU A 305 -24.00 -7.67 -0.64
N GLN A 306 -25.30 -7.33 -0.63
CA GLN A 306 -25.81 -6.21 0.16
C GLN A 306 -25.82 -6.49 1.67
N ARG A 307 -25.62 -7.74 2.11
CA ARG A 307 -25.44 -8.08 3.52
C ARG A 307 -23.96 -7.88 3.90
N LEU A 308 -23.71 -7.04 4.90
CA LEU A 308 -22.35 -6.69 5.33
C LEU A 308 -21.47 -7.94 5.62
N SER A 309 -22.02 -8.95 6.30
CA SER A 309 -21.29 -10.19 6.61
C SER A 309 -20.87 -10.96 5.34
N VAL A 310 -21.79 -11.07 4.36
CA VAL A 310 -21.49 -11.75 3.08
C VAL A 310 -20.46 -10.95 2.29
N PHE A 311 -20.63 -9.63 2.22
CA PHE A 311 -19.69 -8.73 1.54
C PHE A 311 -18.29 -8.84 2.14
N THR A 312 -18.15 -8.82 3.47
CA THR A 312 -16.88 -8.94 4.17
C THR A 312 -16.18 -10.26 3.84
N ILE A 313 -16.90 -11.39 3.91
CA ILE A 313 -16.34 -12.71 3.61
C ILE A 313 -15.89 -12.79 2.13
N VAL A 314 -16.74 -12.34 1.20
CA VAL A 314 -16.43 -12.35 -0.24
C VAL A 314 -15.25 -11.44 -0.55
N THR A 315 -15.20 -10.24 0.06
CA THR A 315 -14.06 -9.32 -0.09
C THR A 315 -12.77 -9.94 0.42
N ALA A 316 -12.80 -10.57 1.60
CA ALA A 316 -11.64 -11.24 2.17
C ALA A 316 -11.14 -12.39 1.26
N ILE A 317 -12.04 -13.23 0.75
CA ILE A 317 -11.67 -14.30 -0.18
C ILE A 317 -11.12 -13.72 -1.49
N LEU A 318 -11.80 -12.74 -2.07
CA LEU A 318 -11.43 -12.15 -3.35
C LEU A 318 -10.07 -11.44 -3.27
N SER A 319 -9.82 -10.67 -2.21
CA SER A 319 -8.55 -9.97 -2.02
C SER A 319 -7.36 -10.92 -1.87
N ASN A 320 -7.58 -12.08 -1.25
CA ASN A 320 -6.55 -13.12 -1.16
C ASN A 320 -6.33 -13.88 -2.50
N LEU A 321 -7.36 -13.98 -3.34
CA LEU A 321 -7.25 -14.65 -4.63
C LEU A 321 -6.60 -13.76 -5.71
N VAL A 322 -7.08 -12.51 -5.86
CA VAL A 322 -6.66 -11.64 -6.98
C VAL A 322 -5.77 -10.47 -6.57
N SER A 323 -5.38 -10.39 -5.29
CA SER A 323 -4.72 -9.24 -4.66
C SER A 323 -5.68 -8.09 -4.32
N ASN A 324 -5.27 -7.25 -3.35
CA ASN A 324 -6.14 -6.24 -2.73
C ASN A 324 -6.64 -5.18 -3.73
N VAL A 325 -5.75 -4.59 -4.53
CA VAL A 325 -6.09 -3.50 -5.45
C VAL A 325 -7.05 -3.96 -6.55
N PRO A 326 -6.82 -5.07 -7.27
CA PRO A 326 -7.79 -5.63 -8.21
C PRO A 326 -9.14 -5.95 -7.57
N ALA A 327 -9.15 -6.47 -6.33
CA ALA A 327 -10.39 -6.76 -5.61
C ALA A 327 -11.21 -5.48 -5.35
N VAL A 328 -10.58 -4.40 -4.89
CA VAL A 328 -11.24 -3.09 -4.70
C VAL A 328 -11.81 -2.58 -6.03
N MET A 329 -11.05 -2.67 -7.11
CA MET A 329 -11.52 -2.22 -8.43
C MET A 329 -12.73 -3.01 -8.94
N LEU A 330 -12.83 -4.31 -8.63
CA LEU A 330 -14.01 -5.11 -8.94
C LEU A 330 -15.23 -4.71 -8.10
N LEU A 331 -15.01 -4.50 -6.81
CA LEU A 331 -16.08 -4.30 -5.85
C LEU A 331 -16.61 -2.86 -5.84
N LYS A 332 -15.80 -1.85 -6.27
CA LYS A 332 -16.22 -0.45 -6.27
C LYS A 332 -17.56 -0.22 -6.98
N SER A 333 -17.74 -0.88 -8.13
CA SER A 333 -18.94 -0.76 -8.95
C SER A 333 -20.19 -1.38 -8.30
N LEU A 334 -19.98 -2.35 -7.38
CA LEU A 334 -21.04 -2.94 -6.56
C LEU A 334 -21.44 -2.00 -5.43
N VAL A 335 -20.44 -1.49 -4.68
CA VAL A 335 -20.63 -0.66 -3.49
C VAL A 335 -21.37 0.64 -3.82
N SER A 336 -21.04 1.29 -4.94
CA SER A 336 -21.70 2.54 -5.36
C SER A 336 -23.22 2.43 -5.59
N ARG A 337 -23.75 1.22 -5.75
CA ARG A 337 -25.17 0.95 -5.95
C ARG A 337 -25.90 0.44 -4.72
N PHE A 338 -25.21 0.24 -3.61
CA PHE A 338 -25.86 -0.14 -2.36
C PHE A 338 -26.62 1.04 -1.77
N SER A 339 -27.74 0.75 -1.07
CA SER A 339 -28.59 1.76 -0.44
C SER A 339 -27.86 2.62 0.60
N ASN A 340 -26.78 2.10 1.17
CA ASN A 340 -25.88 2.80 2.11
C ASN A 340 -24.42 2.47 1.78
N PRO A 341 -23.83 3.06 0.72
CA PRO A 341 -22.48 2.70 0.28
C PRO A 341 -21.40 2.96 1.33
N HIS A 342 -21.58 3.96 2.21
CA HIS A 342 -20.63 4.29 3.29
C HIS A 342 -20.45 3.21 4.36
N ARG A 343 -21.32 2.17 4.39
CA ARG A 343 -21.13 1.00 5.27
C ARG A 343 -20.14 -0.03 4.72
N PHE A 344 -19.76 0.08 3.44
CA PHE A 344 -19.00 -0.93 2.70
C PHE A 344 -17.68 -0.39 2.14
N GLY A 345 -17.43 0.92 2.23
CA GLY A 345 -16.21 1.58 1.76
C GLY A 345 -15.23 1.89 2.86
#